data_a2beed9608f9369760553fc49ab60deb
#
_entry.id   a2beed9608f9369760553fc49ab60deb
#
_cell.length_a   1.000
_cell.length_b   1.000
_cell.length_c   1.000
_cell.angle_alpha   90.00
_cell.angle_beta   90.00
_cell.angle_gamma   90.00
#
_symmetry.space_group_name_H-M   'P 1'
#
loop_
_entity.id
_entity.type
_entity.pdbx_description
1 polymer ?
#
loop_
_entity_poly.entity_id
_entity_poly.type
_entity_poly.pdbx_seq_one_letter_code
_entity_poly.pdbx_strand_id
1 'polypeptide(L)'
;MKTYFKKFLCILLALSLAFSIPAEIAAAPAKSAKRQTPLSKNGRLKVKKASLVNSKGKPVILKGVSTHGINWFPEYVNPDTFKTLRDKWNVNCIRLAMYTEDYNGYCSGGSKKELKSLIDKGVKYAAELGMYVIIDWHILNDSNPNKHKKQAVSFFKEMAKKYRKNKNVMYEICNEPNGNTRWKDIKSYAKSVIKAIRTYDKKNVILVGTPTWSQDVDTAADSPIKGYSNLMYSFHFYAATHKDSYRSKVDKAVKKGLPVFVSEFGISESSGNGKINKSEANKWIKKEK
;
A
#
# COMPACT_ATOMS: atom_id res chain seq x y z
N MET A 1 -8.75 -89.92 -63.44
CA MET A 1 -8.57 -88.75 -64.28
C MET A 1 -8.23 -87.55 -63.38
N LYS A 2 -7.17 -86.89 -63.68
CA LYS A 2 -6.34 -86.06 -62.79
C LYS A 2 -6.96 -84.69 -62.52
N THR A 3 -7.25 -84.42 -61.27
CA THR A 3 -7.72 -83.12 -60.86
C THR A 3 -6.56 -82.39 -60.16
N TYR A 4 -6.13 -81.32 -60.75
CA TYR A 4 -5.05 -80.50 -60.23
C TYR A 4 -5.58 -79.64 -59.10
N PHE A 5 -5.10 -79.95 -57.94
CA PHE A 5 -5.32 -79.08 -56.74
C PHE A 5 -4.29 -77.96 -56.78
N LYS A 6 -4.65 -76.87 -57.34
CA LYS A 6 -3.84 -75.66 -57.19
C LYS A 6 -4.01 -75.11 -55.78
N LYS A 7 -2.97 -75.30 -55.03
CA LYS A 7 -2.86 -74.58 -53.71
C LYS A 7 -2.79 -73.11 -53.96
N PHE A 8 -3.90 -72.45 -53.76
CA PHE A 8 -3.89 -71.02 -53.61
C PHE A 8 -3.37 -70.70 -52.18
N LEU A 9 -2.10 -70.33 -52.10
CA LEU A 9 -1.51 -69.78 -50.91
C LEU A 9 -2.05 -68.37 -50.79
N CYS A 10 -3.14 -68.23 -50.07
CA CYS A 10 -3.59 -66.90 -49.61
C CYS A 10 -2.58 -66.37 -48.60
N ILE A 11 -1.65 -65.59 -49.09
CA ILE A 11 -0.87 -64.73 -48.24
C ILE A 11 -1.87 -63.71 -47.79
N LEU A 12 -2.41 -63.95 -46.62
CA LEU A 12 -3.04 -62.89 -45.77
C LEU A 12 -1.95 -61.92 -45.40
N LEU A 13 -1.72 -60.92 -46.26
CA LEU A 13 -1.05 -59.74 -45.90
C LEU A 13 -2.00 -59.06 -44.92
N ALA A 14 -1.86 -59.38 -43.63
CA ALA A 14 -2.41 -58.60 -42.59
C ALA A 14 -1.70 -57.26 -42.67
N LEU A 15 -2.26 -56.31 -43.42
CA LEU A 15 -1.97 -54.92 -43.24
C LEU A 15 -2.43 -54.55 -41.81
N SER A 16 -1.55 -54.75 -40.85
CA SER A 16 -1.63 -54.06 -39.59
C SER A 16 -1.44 -52.55 -39.88
N LEU A 17 -2.53 -51.92 -40.29
CA LEU A 17 -2.67 -50.50 -40.11
C LEU A 17 -2.51 -50.25 -38.59
N ALA A 18 -1.25 -50.14 -38.16
CA ALA A 18 -0.94 -49.50 -36.91
C ALA A 18 -1.49 -48.07 -37.04
N PHE A 19 -2.72 -47.90 -36.60
CA PHE A 19 -3.18 -46.57 -36.18
C PHE A 19 -2.19 -46.15 -35.11
N SER A 20 -1.10 -45.52 -35.51
CA SER A 20 -0.33 -44.67 -34.64
C SER A 20 -1.27 -43.53 -34.22
N ILE A 21 -2.04 -43.77 -33.16
CA ILE A 21 -2.62 -42.70 -32.39
C ILE A 21 -1.43 -41.81 -32.07
N PRO A 22 -1.36 -40.56 -32.60
CA PRO A 22 -0.34 -39.65 -32.12
C PRO A 22 -0.55 -39.61 -30.62
N ALA A 23 0.40 -40.12 -29.84
CA ALA A 23 0.43 -39.86 -28.43
C ALA A 23 0.40 -38.33 -28.37
N GLU A 24 -0.76 -37.77 -28.06
CA GLU A 24 -0.81 -36.39 -27.59
C GLU A 24 0.19 -36.36 -26.43
N ILE A 25 1.37 -35.89 -26.77
CA ILE A 25 2.33 -35.46 -25.74
C ILE A 25 1.53 -34.41 -24.97
N ALA A 26 0.88 -34.85 -23.91
CA ALA A 26 0.28 -33.95 -22.97
C ALA A 26 1.42 -33.00 -22.58
N ALA A 27 1.46 -31.85 -23.25
CA ALA A 27 2.42 -30.81 -22.94
C ALA A 27 2.25 -30.58 -21.46
N ALA A 28 3.28 -30.89 -20.68
CA ALA A 28 3.29 -30.63 -19.25
C ALA A 28 2.79 -29.21 -19.10
N PRO A 29 1.82 -28.93 -18.21
CA PRO A 29 1.21 -27.63 -18.12
C PRO A 29 2.33 -26.62 -17.98
N ALA A 30 2.49 -25.77 -18.98
CA ALA A 30 3.52 -24.75 -19.01
C ALA A 30 3.42 -24.05 -17.65
N LYS A 31 4.49 -24.13 -16.84
CA LYS A 31 4.54 -23.46 -15.54
C LYS A 31 4.09 -22.03 -15.80
N SER A 32 2.85 -21.69 -15.42
CA SER A 32 2.30 -20.38 -15.68
C SER A 32 3.31 -19.38 -15.15
N ALA A 33 3.86 -18.57 -16.03
CA ALA A 33 4.88 -17.59 -15.64
C ALA A 33 4.29 -16.81 -14.48
N LYS A 34 4.87 -16.94 -13.28
CA LYS A 34 4.35 -16.28 -12.07
C LYS A 34 4.15 -14.82 -12.39
N ARG A 35 2.90 -14.36 -12.40
CA ARG A 35 2.56 -12.95 -12.67
C ARG A 35 3.45 -12.05 -11.83
N GLN A 36 4.19 -11.16 -12.47
CA GLN A 36 5.08 -10.25 -11.78
C GLN A 36 4.23 -9.26 -10.96
N THR A 37 4.30 -9.39 -9.64
CA THR A 37 3.56 -8.50 -8.73
C THR A 37 4.34 -7.21 -8.45
N PRO A 38 3.66 -6.14 -8.01
CA PRO A 38 4.34 -4.91 -7.59
C PRO A 38 5.47 -5.14 -6.59
N LEU A 39 5.26 -6.00 -5.61
CA LEU A 39 6.26 -6.35 -4.60
C LEU A 39 7.42 -7.17 -5.19
N SER A 40 7.14 -8.14 -6.06
CA SER A 40 8.20 -8.95 -6.70
C SER A 40 9.07 -8.10 -7.64
N LYS A 41 8.47 -7.13 -8.32
CA LYS A 41 9.14 -6.19 -9.22
C LYS A 41 10.03 -5.20 -8.47
N ASN A 42 9.53 -4.62 -7.38
CA ASN A 42 10.17 -3.49 -6.72
C ASN A 42 10.93 -3.86 -5.43
N GLY A 43 10.56 -4.98 -4.78
CA GLY A 43 11.15 -5.37 -3.50
C GLY A 43 10.79 -4.40 -2.37
N ARG A 44 11.67 -4.25 -1.39
CA ARG A 44 11.51 -3.28 -0.32
C ARG A 44 11.70 -1.85 -0.84
N LEU A 45 10.76 -0.99 -0.54
CA LEU A 45 10.85 0.42 -0.89
C LEU A 45 11.82 1.16 0.04
N LYS A 46 12.41 2.22 -0.48
CA LYS A 46 13.36 3.11 0.22
C LYS A 46 13.09 4.53 -0.16
N VAL A 47 13.57 5.46 0.66
CA VAL A 47 13.60 6.88 0.32
C VAL A 47 15.02 7.25 -0.11
N LYS A 48 15.16 7.84 -1.30
CA LYS A 48 16.42 8.36 -1.82
C LYS A 48 16.19 9.79 -2.29
N LYS A 49 16.87 10.74 -1.66
CA LYS A 49 16.58 12.19 -1.84
C LYS A 49 15.09 12.43 -1.54
N ALA A 50 14.38 13.13 -2.40
CA ALA A 50 12.95 13.42 -2.25
C ALA A 50 12.02 12.33 -2.85
N SER A 51 12.52 11.14 -3.23
CA SER A 51 11.75 10.15 -3.98
C SER A 51 11.64 8.82 -3.26
N LEU A 52 10.47 8.18 -3.42
CA LEU A 52 10.27 6.78 -3.10
C LEU A 52 10.88 5.92 -4.21
N VAL A 53 11.76 4.99 -3.85
CA VAL A 53 12.47 4.15 -4.82
C VAL A 53 12.37 2.67 -4.46
N ASN A 54 12.52 1.83 -5.46
CA ASN A 54 12.58 0.37 -5.28
C ASN A 54 13.96 -0.09 -4.76
N SER A 55 14.11 -1.41 -4.56
CA SER A 55 15.35 -2.02 -4.09
C SER A 55 16.56 -1.72 -4.98
N LYS A 56 16.33 -1.42 -6.28
CA LYS A 56 17.35 -1.08 -7.29
C LYS A 56 17.57 0.44 -7.43
N GLY A 57 16.90 1.26 -6.63
CA GLY A 57 17.04 2.73 -6.66
C GLY A 57 16.24 3.44 -7.75
N LYS A 58 15.33 2.74 -8.46
CA LYS A 58 14.45 3.35 -9.47
C LYS A 58 13.21 3.93 -8.80
N PRO A 59 12.70 5.10 -9.22
CA PRO A 59 11.47 5.69 -8.70
C PRO A 59 10.28 4.74 -8.81
N VAL A 60 9.38 4.80 -7.82
CA VAL A 60 8.16 3.98 -7.74
C VAL A 60 6.98 4.87 -7.42
N ILE A 61 5.90 4.72 -8.18
CA ILE A 61 4.61 5.31 -7.91
C ILE A 61 3.70 4.24 -7.31
N LEU A 62 3.14 4.52 -6.15
CA LEU A 62 2.09 3.70 -5.56
C LEU A 62 0.72 4.22 -5.99
N LYS A 63 -0.12 3.33 -6.48
CA LYS A 63 -1.53 3.58 -6.79
C LYS A 63 -2.33 2.85 -5.73
N GLY A 64 -2.80 3.59 -4.74
CA GLY A 64 -3.42 3.01 -3.56
C GLY A 64 -4.89 3.35 -3.42
N VAL A 65 -5.54 2.57 -2.56
CA VAL A 65 -6.85 2.85 -2.02
C VAL A 65 -6.75 2.78 -0.51
N SER A 66 -7.30 3.78 0.18
CA SER A 66 -7.48 3.72 1.62
C SER A 66 -8.78 3.00 1.93
N THR A 67 -8.77 2.13 2.95
CA THR A 67 -10.01 1.76 3.60
C THR A 67 -10.65 3.02 4.18
N HIS A 68 -11.97 3.04 4.33
CA HIS A 68 -12.55 3.89 5.36
C HIS A 68 -12.11 3.33 6.73
N GLY A 69 -12.59 3.85 7.85
CA GLY A 69 -12.19 3.31 9.14
C GLY A 69 -12.38 1.79 9.22
N ILE A 70 -11.31 1.03 9.44
CA ILE A 70 -11.41 -0.43 9.66
C ILE A 70 -12.21 -0.76 10.93
N ASN A 71 -12.40 0.23 11.79
CA ASN A 71 -13.24 0.20 12.97
C ASN A 71 -14.72 0.04 12.64
N TRP A 72 -15.14 0.62 11.50
CA TRP A 72 -16.54 0.74 11.10
C TRP A 72 -16.93 -0.21 9.98
N PHE A 73 -15.97 -0.48 9.10
CA PHE A 73 -16.16 -1.30 7.90
C PHE A 73 -15.11 -2.42 7.83
N PRO A 74 -15.03 -3.28 8.87
CA PRO A 74 -14.04 -4.36 8.92
C PRO A 74 -14.22 -5.39 7.81
N GLU A 75 -15.43 -5.51 7.25
CA GLU A 75 -15.79 -6.44 6.20
C GLU A 75 -15.02 -6.20 4.88
N TYR A 76 -14.56 -4.98 4.63
CA TYR A 76 -13.75 -4.68 3.44
C TYR A 76 -12.29 -5.09 3.57
N VAL A 77 -11.84 -5.47 4.77
CA VAL A 77 -10.51 -6.06 4.97
C VAL A 77 -10.58 -7.57 4.71
N ASN A 78 -10.74 -7.94 3.44
CA ASN A 78 -10.87 -9.32 3.00
C ASN A 78 -10.10 -9.58 1.69
N PRO A 79 -9.80 -10.87 1.35
CA PRO A 79 -9.01 -11.22 0.17
C PRO A 79 -9.67 -10.83 -1.14
N ASP A 80 -11.00 -10.93 -1.25
CA ASP A 80 -11.72 -10.69 -2.51
C ASP A 80 -11.76 -9.20 -2.85
N THR A 81 -11.95 -8.33 -1.84
CA THR A 81 -11.83 -6.88 -1.99
C THR A 81 -10.43 -6.51 -2.50
N PHE A 82 -9.38 -7.00 -1.84
CA PHE A 82 -8.00 -6.67 -2.24
C PHE A 82 -7.65 -7.24 -3.61
N LYS A 83 -8.11 -8.44 -3.91
CA LYS A 83 -7.96 -9.05 -5.24
C LYS A 83 -8.66 -8.24 -6.32
N THR A 84 -9.89 -7.79 -6.07
CA THR A 84 -10.66 -6.94 -7.00
C THR A 84 -9.94 -5.61 -7.26
N LEU A 85 -9.49 -4.93 -6.21
CA LEU A 85 -8.73 -3.68 -6.33
C LEU A 85 -7.45 -3.87 -7.15
N ARG A 86 -6.69 -4.95 -6.91
CA ARG A 86 -5.49 -5.28 -7.68
C ARG A 86 -5.81 -5.58 -9.15
N ASP A 87 -6.78 -6.47 -9.41
CA ASP A 87 -6.99 -7.06 -10.73
C ASP A 87 -7.83 -6.19 -11.65
N LYS A 88 -8.82 -5.47 -11.08
CA LYS A 88 -9.76 -4.64 -11.84
C LYS A 88 -9.37 -3.16 -11.86
N TRP A 89 -8.76 -2.67 -10.77
CA TRP A 89 -8.44 -1.25 -10.62
C TRP A 89 -6.94 -0.96 -10.70
N ASN A 90 -6.11 -1.99 -10.89
CA ASN A 90 -4.64 -1.87 -10.96
C ASN A 90 -4.02 -1.19 -9.71
N VAL A 91 -4.63 -1.43 -8.55
CA VAL A 91 -4.15 -0.96 -7.25
C VAL A 91 -2.94 -1.78 -6.83
N ASN A 92 -1.93 -1.14 -6.29
CA ASN A 92 -0.70 -1.79 -5.83
C ASN A 92 -0.37 -1.52 -4.37
N CYS A 93 -1.20 -0.72 -3.68
CA CYS A 93 -1.04 -0.39 -2.27
C CYS A 93 -2.41 -0.26 -1.59
N ILE A 94 -2.55 -0.81 -0.39
CA ILE A 94 -3.73 -0.62 0.46
C ILE A 94 -3.31 0.18 1.69
N ARG A 95 -4.08 1.19 2.07
CA ARG A 95 -3.93 1.92 3.32
C ARG A 95 -4.99 1.46 4.30
N LEU A 96 -4.58 0.97 5.46
CA LEU A 96 -5.45 0.48 6.53
C LEU A 96 -5.65 1.60 7.55
N ALA A 97 -6.74 2.35 7.42
CA ALA A 97 -7.07 3.48 8.26
C ALA A 97 -7.64 3.00 9.61
N MET A 98 -6.82 2.95 10.65
CA MET A 98 -7.23 2.60 11.99
C MET A 98 -7.44 3.86 12.82
N TYR A 99 -8.70 4.28 12.94
CA TYR A 99 -9.06 5.46 13.73
C TYR A 99 -8.72 5.29 15.21
N THR A 100 -8.30 6.37 15.82
CA THR A 100 -7.81 6.40 17.21
C THR A 100 -8.85 6.87 18.19
N GLU A 101 -9.49 8.00 17.96
CA GLU A 101 -10.43 8.63 18.91
C GLU A 101 -11.90 8.61 18.48
N ASP A 102 -12.19 8.29 17.24
CA ASP A 102 -13.56 8.22 16.75
C ASP A 102 -14.30 7.00 17.33
N TYR A 103 -15.60 6.86 17.02
CA TYR A 103 -16.44 5.74 17.49
C TYR A 103 -15.73 4.40 17.26
N ASN A 104 -15.66 3.58 18.29
CA ASN A 104 -14.92 2.32 18.30
C ASN A 104 -13.43 2.45 17.92
N GLY A 105 -12.84 3.63 18.11
CA GLY A 105 -11.43 3.86 17.85
C GLY A 105 -10.50 3.11 18.81
N TYR A 106 -9.26 2.92 18.40
CA TYR A 106 -8.26 2.20 19.19
C TYR A 106 -8.04 2.77 20.59
N CYS A 107 -8.25 4.07 20.76
CA CYS A 107 -8.11 4.80 22.03
C CYS A 107 -9.46 5.20 22.66
N SER A 108 -10.58 4.91 22.00
CA SER A 108 -11.94 5.36 22.38
C SER A 108 -12.97 4.22 22.44
N GLY A 109 -12.62 3.11 23.07
CA GLY A 109 -13.54 2.01 23.34
C GLY A 109 -13.51 0.85 22.36
N GLY A 110 -12.81 0.98 21.23
CA GLY A 110 -12.63 -0.13 20.29
C GLY A 110 -11.78 -1.27 20.83
N SER A 111 -12.07 -2.48 20.40
CA SER A 111 -11.31 -3.67 20.76
C SER A 111 -9.93 -3.63 20.12
N LYS A 112 -8.91 -3.29 20.90
CA LYS A 112 -7.51 -3.26 20.45
C LYS A 112 -7.06 -4.60 19.87
N LYS A 113 -7.58 -5.72 20.37
CA LYS A 113 -7.27 -7.05 19.88
C LYS A 113 -7.84 -7.25 18.48
N GLU A 114 -9.11 -6.88 18.26
CA GLU A 114 -9.78 -7.03 16.96
C GLU A 114 -9.19 -6.10 15.92
N LEU A 115 -8.93 -4.83 16.27
CA LEU A 115 -8.31 -3.86 15.37
C LEU A 115 -6.91 -4.32 14.92
N LYS A 116 -6.10 -4.85 15.84
CA LYS A 116 -4.81 -5.45 15.48
C LYS A 116 -4.96 -6.70 14.62
N SER A 117 -5.99 -7.51 14.87
CA SER A 117 -6.31 -8.68 14.02
C SER A 117 -6.69 -8.26 12.60
N LEU A 118 -7.44 -7.18 12.42
CA LEU A 118 -7.77 -6.62 11.10
C LEU A 118 -6.51 -6.11 10.38
N ILE A 119 -5.61 -5.41 11.08
CA ILE A 119 -4.30 -5.03 10.54
C ILE A 119 -3.53 -6.29 10.07
N ASP A 120 -3.50 -7.35 10.89
CA ASP A 120 -2.82 -8.60 10.55
C ASP A 120 -3.39 -9.24 9.29
N LYS A 121 -4.71 -9.30 9.17
CA LYS A 121 -5.41 -9.79 7.99
C LYS A 121 -5.05 -8.95 6.75
N GLY A 122 -5.14 -7.63 6.85
CA GLY A 122 -4.82 -6.72 5.75
C GLY A 122 -3.37 -6.85 5.29
N VAL A 123 -2.42 -6.92 6.21
CA VAL A 123 -1.00 -7.14 5.89
C VAL A 123 -0.78 -8.48 5.20
N LYS A 124 -1.43 -9.55 5.70
CA LYS A 124 -1.35 -10.90 5.12
C LYS A 124 -1.90 -10.91 3.69
N TYR A 125 -3.11 -10.42 3.47
CA TYR A 125 -3.76 -10.40 2.15
C TYR A 125 -2.99 -9.56 1.14
N ALA A 126 -2.51 -8.38 1.54
CA ALA A 126 -1.66 -7.56 0.68
C ALA A 126 -0.37 -8.30 0.29
N ALA A 127 0.28 -9.00 1.23
CA ALA A 127 1.51 -9.76 0.97
C ALA A 127 1.27 -10.93 0.01
N GLU A 128 0.20 -11.70 0.19
CA GLU A 128 -0.20 -12.82 -0.67
C GLU A 128 -0.48 -12.36 -2.12
N LEU A 129 -1.07 -11.19 -2.26
CA LEU A 129 -1.35 -10.55 -3.54
C LEU A 129 -0.15 -9.78 -4.12
N GLY A 130 0.97 -9.69 -3.40
CA GLY A 130 2.16 -8.97 -3.81
C GLY A 130 1.97 -7.45 -3.88
N MET A 131 1.09 -6.92 -3.04
CA MET A 131 0.79 -5.49 -2.90
C MET A 131 1.53 -4.89 -1.70
N TYR A 132 1.71 -3.58 -1.70
CA TYR A 132 2.15 -2.83 -0.52
C TYR A 132 0.98 -2.55 0.41
N VAL A 133 1.29 -2.27 1.67
CA VAL A 133 0.31 -1.90 2.69
C VAL A 133 0.86 -0.82 3.60
N ILE A 134 0.05 0.18 3.89
CA ILE A 134 0.30 1.23 4.87
C ILE A 134 -0.52 0.92 6.12
N ILE A 135 0.13 0.80 7.26
CA ILE A 135 -0.53 0.72 8.56
C ILE A 135 -0.63 2.15 9.08
N ASP A 136 -1.86 2.67 9.13
CA ASP A 136 -2.13 4.04 9.45
C ASP A 136 -2.75 4.20 10.85
N TRP A 137 -2.08 4.98 11.68
CA TRP A 137 -2.58 5.49 12.94
C TRP A 137 -3.40 6.73 12.65
N HIS A 138 -4.71 6.51 12.43
CA HIS A 138 -5.61 7.50 11.86
C HIS A 138 -6.15 8.46 12.91
N ILE A 139 -5.33 9.44 13.27
CA ILE A 139 -5.78 10.55 14.13
C ILE A 139 -6.63 11.53 13.30
N LEU A 140 -7.70 12.03 13.89
CA LEU A 140 -8.55 13.07 13.33
C LEU A 140 -9.12 13.93 14.46
N ASN A 141 -10.06 13.40 15.26
CA ASN A 141 -10.66 14.09 16.39
C ASN A 141 -9.69 14.28 17.57
N ASP A 142 -8.64 13.49 17.66
CA ASP A 142 -7.55 13.71 18.61
C ASP A 142 -6.79 15.02 18.34
N SER A 143 -6.86 15.56 17.14
CA SER A 143 -6.16 16.78 16.66
C SER A 143 -4.64 16.73 16.88
N ASN A 144 -4.19 16.61 18.10
CA ASN A 144 -2.76 16.55 18.47
C ASN A 144 -2.33 15.11 18.75
N PRO A 145 -1.37 14.55 17.97
CA PRO A 145 -0.94 13.17 18.13
C PRO A 145 -0.31 12.86 19.48
N ASN A 146 0.12 13.89 20.24
CA ASN A 146 0.63 13.69 21.59
C ASN A 146 -0.43 13.24 22.59
N LYS A 147 -1.73 13.41 22.31
CA LYS A 147 -2.84 12.99 23.16
C LYS A 147 -2.74 11.47 23.46
N HIS A 148 -2.50 10.66 22.46
CA HIS A 148 -2.37 9.22 22.59
C HIS A 148 -0.95 8.71 22.31
N LYS A 149 0.07 9.53 22.53
CA LYS A 149 1.48 9.19 22.23
C LYS A 149 1.95 7.88 22.87
N LYS A 150 1.57 7.61 24.13
CA LYS A 150 1.95 6.37 24.82
C LYS A 150 1.41 5.13 24.10
N GLN A 151 0.13 5.18 23.68
CA GLN A 151 -0.54 4.10 22.94
C GLN A 151 0.08 3.92 21.55
N ALA A 152 0.34 5.02 20.83
CA ALA A 152 1.00 4.98 19.52
C ALA A 152 2.40 4.36 19.59
N VAL A 153 3.21 4.75 20.57
CA VAL A 153 4.55 4.17 20.80
C VAL A 153 4.45 2.67 21.05
N SER A 154 3.52 2.22 21.89
CA SER A 154 3.32 0.81 22.19
C SER A 154 2.85 0.03 20.95
N PHE A 155 1.86 0.57 20.23
CA PHE A 155 1.32 -0.03 19.02
C PHE A 155 2.40 -0.20 17.95
N PHE A 156 3.10 0.87 17.60
CA PHE A 156 4.12 0.81 16.55
C PHE A 156 5.36 -0.01 16.95
N LYS A 157 5.69 -0.09 18.24
CA LYS A 157 6.71 -1.01 18.72
C LYS A 157 6.33 -2.47 18.43
N GLU A 158 5.05 -2.84 18.68
CA GLU A 158 4.51 -4.17 18.39
C GLU A 158 4.50 -4.44 16.89
N MET A 159 3.94 -3.53 16.08
CA MET A 159 3.88 -3.65 14.63
C MET A 159 5.27 -3.77 14.00
N ALA A 160 6.21 -2.95 14.43
CA ALA A 160 7.58 -2.99 13.94
C ALA A 160 8.29 -4.30 14.30
N LYS A 161 8.11 -4.82 15.52
CA LYS A 161 8.63 -6.13 15.91
C LYS A 161 8.06 -7.24 15.04
N LYS A 162 6.76 -7.19 14.74
CA LYS A 162 6.04 -8.20 13.96
C LYS A 162 6.43 -8.14 12.48
N TYR A 163 6.45 -6.96 11.88
CA TYR A 163 6.55 -6.81 10.42
C TYR A 163 7.95 -6.39 9.91
N ARG A 164 8.99 -6.33 10.75
CA ARG A 164 10.35 -5.93 10.32
C ARG A 164 10.91 -6.70 9.12
N LYS A 165 10.46 -7.93 8.89
CA LYS A 165 10.87 -8.76 7.75
C LYS A 165 9.98 -8.55 6.51
N ASN A 166 8.78 -8.02 6.68
CA ASN A 166 7.83 -7.79 5.60
C ASN A 166 8.30 -6.62 4.72
N LYS A 167 8.57 -6.90 3.45
CA LYS A 167 9.10 -5.91 2.51
C LYS A 167 8.02 -4.97 1.96
N ASN A 168 6.76 -5.33 2.15
CA ASN A 168 5.59 -4.62 1.63
C ASN A 168 4.93 -3.67 2.64
N VAL A 169 5.40 -3.61 3.89
CA VAL A 169 4.80 -2.79 4.96
C VAL A 169 5.45 -1.42 5.01
N MET A 170 4.60 -0.40 5.14
CA MET A 170 4.96 0.98 5.52
C MET A 170 4.13 1.38 6.74
N TYR A 171 4.60 2.35 7.50
CA TYR A 171 3.92 2.87 8.69
C TYR A 171 3.57 4.34 8.50
N GLU A 172 2.31 4.71 8.64
CA GLU A 172 1.89 6.10 8.76
C GLU A 172 1.57 6.40 10.22
N ILE A 173 2.40 7.23 10.83
CA ILE A 173 2.40 7.36 12.30
C ILE A 173 1.44 8.40 12.83
N CYS A 174 0.87 9.24 11.99
CA CYS A 174 -0.25 10.12 12.30
C CYS A 174 -0.88 10.61 11.00
N ASN A 175 -2.18 10.41 10.86
CA ASN A 175 -2.96 10.76 9.67
C ASN A 175 -3.03 12.29 9.46
N GLU A 176 -3.83 12.97 10.27
CA GLU A 176 -4.19 14.37 10.08
C GLU A 176 -4.10 15.19 11.38
N PRO A 177 -2.89 15.56 11.79
CA PRO A 177 -2.74 16.56 12.87
C PRO A 177 -3.44 17.87 12.48
N ASN A 178 -4.29 18.39 13.35
CA ASN A 178 -5.12 19.54 13.03
C ASN A 178 -5.34 20.49 14.22
N GLY A 179 -6.26 21.44 14.07
CA GLY A 179 -6.53 22.45 15.08
C GLY A 179 -5.30 23.31 15.36
N ASN A 180 -4.97 23.50 16.61
CA ASN A 180 -3.81 24.29 17.05
C ASN A 180 -2.49 23.50 17.10
N THR A 181 -2.47 22.29 16.50
CA THR A 181 -1.27 21.42 16.51
C THR A 181 -0.21 21.97 15.57
N ARG A 182 0.94 22.32 16.12
CA ARG A 182 2.06 22.89 15.36
C ARG A 182 3.07 21.81 14.99
N TRP A 183 3.89 22.09 13.99
CA TRP A 183 4.94 21.17 13.56
C TRP A 183 5.88 20.72 14.69
N LYS A 184 6.20 21.58 15.64
CA LYS A 184 7.00 21.22 16.82
C LYS A 184 6.37 20.10 17.65
N ASP A 185 5.04 20.10 17.76
CA ASP A 185 4.29 19.13 18.55
C ASP A 185 4.29 17.77 17.85
N ILE A 186 4.01 17.78 16.54
CA ILE A 186 4.09 16.58 15.67
C ILE A 186 5.52 16.02 15.68
N LYS A 187 6.52 16.86 15.54
CA LYS A 187 7.93 16.46 15.53
C LYS A 187 8.37 15.80 16.84
N SER A 188 7.88 16.29 17.97
CA SER A 188 8.11 15.70 19.30
C SER A 188 7.48 14.31 19.41
N TYR A 189 6.23 14.16 18.98
CA TYR A 189 5.52 12.88 18.89
C TYR A 189 6.25 11.91 17.97
N ALA A 190 6.51 12.34 16.72
CA ALA A 190 7.10 11.52 15.68
C ALA A 190 8.47 10.95 16.10
N LYS A 191 9.34 11.74 16.71
CA LYS A 191 10.63 11.27 17.22
C LYS A 191 10.48 10.10 18.18
N SER A 192 9.49 10.12 19.06
CA SER A 192 9.22 9.05 20.04
C SER A 192 8.76 7.77 19.33
N VAL A 193 7.81 7.88 18.39
CA VAL A 193 7.27 6.75 17.63
C VAL A 193 8.32 6.18 16.68
N ILE A 194 9.04 7.02 15.94
CA ILE A 194 10.12 6.59 15.03
C ILE A 194 11.19 5.84 15.81
N LYS A 195 11.61 6.34 16.97
CA LYS A 195 12.57 5.63 17.84
C LYS A 195 12.08 4.24 18.21
N ALA A 196 10.81 4.10 18.59
CA ALA A 196 10.20 2.80 18.92
C ALA A 196 10.16 1.85 17.71
N ILE A 197 9.78 2.33 16.53
CA ILE A 197 9.81 1.55 15.29
C ILE A 197 11.25 1.11 14.98
N ARG A 198 12.19 2.04 14.99
CA ARG A 198 13.59 1.80 14.60
C ARG A 198 14.36 0.91 15.58
N THR A 199 13.81 0.64 16.77
CA THR A 199 14.34 -0.41 17.66
C THR A 199 14.28 -1.79 16.98
N TYR A 200 13.23 -2.08 16.23
CA TYR A 200 13.00 -3.37 15.58
C TYR A 200 13.12 -3.34 14.06
N ASP A 201 12.53 -2.33 13.43
CA ASP A 201 12.49 -2.18 11.98
C ASP A 201 13.35 -1.00 11.51
N LYS A 202 14.54 -1.32 11.03
CA LYS A 202 15.52 -0.33 10.54
C LYS A 202 15.25 0.12 9.10
N LYS A 203 14.32 -0.53 8.37
CA LYS A 203 14.28 -0.46 6.90
C LYS A 203 12.98 0.07 6.32
N ASN A 204 11.82 -0.32 6.85
CA ASN A 204 10.54 0.06 6.26
C ASN A 204 10.32 1.57 6.30
N VAL A 205 9.61 2.08 5.29
CA VAL A 205 9.31 3.51 5.17
C VAL A 205 8.33 3.93 6.26
N ILE A 206 8.55 5.10 6.84
CA ILE A 206 7.66 5.74 7.80
C ILE A 206 7.15 7.02 7.18
N LEU A 207 5.84 7.21 7.18
CA LEU A 207 5.14 8.40 6.78
C LEU A 207 4.79 9.20 8.03
N VAL A 208 5.03 10.50 7.99
CA VAL A 208 4.80 11.43 9.11
C VAL A 208 3.81 12.48 8.66
N GLY A 209 2.63 12.54 9.27
CA GLY A 209 1.66 13.60 9.03
C GLY A 209 2.24 14.99 9.30
N THR A 210 1.70 15.97 8.61
CA THR A 210 2.12 17.38 8.74
C THR A 210 0.98 18.24 9.29
N PRO A 211 1.19 19.49 9.71
CA PRO A 211 0.11 20.32 10.27
C PRO A 211 -1.04 20.54 9.30
N THR A 212 -2.16 21.01 9.82
CA THR A 212 -3.34 21.42 9.05
C THR A 212 -3.84 20.31 8.15
N TRP A 213 -4.28 19.18 8.78
CA TRP A 213 -4.76 17.98 8.06
C TRP A 213 -3.77 17.45 7.02
N SER A 214 -2.50 17.37 7.42
CA SER A 214 -1.40 16.92 6.53
C SER A 214 -1.24 17.74 5.26
N GLN A 215 -1.45 19.07 5.32
CA GLN A 215 -1.35 20.00 4.20
C GLN A 215 -0.10 20.89 4.21
N ASP A 216 0.53 21.09 5.39
CA ASP A 216 1.63 22.06 5.55
C ASP A 216 3.01 21.39 5.47
N VAL A 217 3.25 20.68 4.35
CA VAL A 217 4.55 20.03 4.07
C VAL A 217 5.70 21.04 3.94
N ASP A 218 5.44 22.26 3.49
CA ASP A 218 6.42 23.35 3.42
C ASP A 218 6.92 23.75 4.80
N THR A 219 6.03 23.81 5.80
CA THR A 219 6.41 24.02 7.22
C THR A 219 7.30 22.88 7.73
N ALA A 220 7.00 21.64 7.39
CA ALA A 220 7.86 20.51 7.73
C ALA A 220 9.22 20.59 7.04
N ALA A 221 9.27 21.09 5.80
CA ALA A 221 10.49 21.27 5.03
C ALA A 221 11.46 22.30 5.63
N ASP A 222 10.94 23.29 6.36
CA ASP A 222 11.78 24.29 7.04
C ASP A 222 12.57 23.69 8.20
N SER A 223 12.06 22.64 8.82
CA SER A 223 12.70 21.99 9.96
C SER A 223 12.44 20.50 9.99
N PRO A 224 12.94 19.70 9.03
CA PRO A 224 12.64 18.27 8.91
C PRO A 224 13.17 17.48 10.12
N ILE A 225 12.64 16.26 10.28
CA ILE A 225 13.14 15.31 11.28
C ILE A 225 14.49 14.78 10.79
N LYS A 226 15.54 14.96 11.59
CA LYS A 226 16.91 14.51 11.30
C LYS A 226 17.27 13.26 12.11
N GLY A 227 18.30 12.52 11.67
CA GLY A 227 18.86 11.36 12.37
C GLY A 227 18.18 10.03 12.09
N TYR A 228 17.23 9.99 11.14
CA TYR A 228 16.55 8.76 10.71
C TYR A 228 16.48 8.67 9.20
N SER A 229 16.59 7.46 8.67
CA SER A 229 16.43 7.17 7.24
C SER A 229 15.02 6.68 6.93
N ASN A 230 14.67 6.69 5.63
CA ASN A 230 13.40 6.20 5.11
C ASN A 230 12.18 6.85 5.76
N LEU A 231 12.22 8.19 5.90
CA LEU A 231 11.08 9.01 6.28
C LEU A 231 10.52 9.70 5.06
N MET A 232 9.20 9.78 4.96
CA MET A 232 8.48 10.67 4.06
C MET A 232 7.43 11.46 4.85
N TYR A 233 6.93 12.52 4.27
CA TYR A 233 6.00 13.44 4.93
C TYR A 233 4.67 13.39 4.19
N SER A 234 3.61 13.06 4.92
CA SER A 234 2.27 12.94 4.35
C SER A 234 1.75 14.29 3.88
N PHE A 235 1.18 14.28 2.69
CA PHE A 235 0.40 15.37 2.14
C PHE A 235 -0.97 14.84 1.73
N HIS A 236 -2.03 15.57 2.14
CA HIS A 236 -3.41 15.23 1.81
C HIS A 236 -4.06 16.36 1.02
N PHE A 237 -4.88 15.98 0.04
CA PHE A 237 -5.66 16.97 -0.70
C PHE A 237 -6.99 16.41 -1.19
N TYR A 238 -7.96 17.31 -1.33
CA TYR A 238 -9.23 17.07 -2.00
C TYR A 238 -9.35 18.09 -3.12
N ALA A 239 -9.35 17.65 -4.37
CA ALA A 239 -9.09 18.49 -5.53
C ALA A 239 -10.10 19.62 -5.74
N ALA A 240 -11.35 19.44 -5.33
CA ALA A 240 -12.36 20.51 -5.45
C ALA A 240 -12.09 21.66 -4.47
N THR A 241 -11.42 21.41 -3.34
CA THR A 241 -11.07 22.41 -2.31
C THR A 241 -9.62 22.90 -2.45
N HIS A 242 -8.66 21.99 -2.55
CA HIS A 242 -7.24 22.28 -2.49
C HIS A 242 -6.66 22.45 -3.90
N LYS A 243 -6.29 23.68 -4.23
CA LYS A 243 -5.89 24.10 -5.59
C LYS A 243 -4.42 24.57 -5.63
N ASP A 244 -4.13 25.59 -6.44
CA ASP A 244 -2.75 26.04 -6.73
C ASP A 244 -1.95 26.45 -5.48
N SER A 245 -2.56 27.09 -4.50
CA SER A 245 -1.87 27.45 -3.24
C SER A 245 -1.32 26.23 -2.53
N TYR A 246 -2.05 25.12 -2.53
CA TYR A 246 -1.62 23.86 -1.93
C TYR A 246 -0.57 23.15 -2.79
N ARG A 247 -0.71 23.16 -4.12
CA ARG A 247 0.34 22.68 -5.03
C ARG A 247 1.66 23.42 -4.82
N SER A 248 1.59 24.72 -4.57
CA SER A 248 2.77 25.54 -4.26
C SER A 248 3.47 25.12 -2.95
N LYS A 249 2.73 24.67 -1.93
CA LYS A 249 3.34 24.10 -0.71
C LYS A 249 4.16 22.85 -1.01
N VAL A 250 3.61 21.95 -1.83
CA VAL A 250 4.34 20.75 -2.29
C VAL A 250 5.60 21.13 -3.07
N ASP A 251 5.50 22.09 -4.00
CA ASP A 251 6.67 22.56 -4.76
C ASP A 251 7.77 23.11 -3.87
N LYS A 252 7.41 23.94 -2.91
CA LYS A 252 8.37 24.49 -1.93
C LYS A 252 9.05 23.39 -1.11
N ALA A 253 8.26 22.40 -0.66
CA ALA A 253 8.77 21.29 0.13
C ALA A 253 9.74 20.41 -0.68
N VAL A 254 9.35 20.01 -1.89
CA VAL A 254 10.18 19.19 -2.78
C VAL A 254 11.44 19.94 -3.21
N LYS A 255 11.34 21.24 -3.53
CA LYS A 255 12.49 22.09 -3.87
C LYS A 255 13.51 22.15 -2.73
N LYS A 256 13.06 22.08 -1.47
CA LYS A 256 13.92 22.00 -0.28
C LYS A 256 14.45 20.58 -0.03
N GLY A 257 14.10 19.59 -0.86
CA GLY A 257 14.55 18.20 -0.76
C GLY A 257 13.73 17.36 0.21
N LEU A 258 12.54 17.83 0.67
CA LEU A 258 11.67 17.05 1.53
C LEU A 258 11.00 15.94 0.73
N PRO A 259 11.09 14.66 1.12
CA PRO A 259 10.37 13.57 0.49
C PRO A 259 8.88 13.61 0.89
N VAL A 260 8.03 14.08 0.00
CA VAL A 260 6.57 14.17 0.19
C VAL A 260 5.92 12.89 -0.32
N PHE A 261 4.89 12.42 0.38
CA PHE A 261 4.07 11.28 0.00
C PHE A 261 2.59 11.64 0.13
N VAL A 262 1.84 11.52 -0.95
CA VAL A 262 0.37 11.67 -0.90
C VAL A 262 -0.22 10.35 -0.40
N SER A 263 -0.59 10.30 0.87
CA SER A 263 -1.15 9.11 1.49
C SER A 263 -2.67 9.06 1.46
N GLU A 264 -3.30 10.22 1.25
CA GLU A 264 -4.75 10.32 1.08
C GLU A 264 -5.09 11.46 0.11
N PHE A 265 -6.01 11.21 -0.82
CA PHE A 265 -6.58 12.26 -1.65
C PHE A 265 -7.96 11.90 -2.18
N GLY A 266 -8.72 12.92 -2.54
CA GLY A 266 -10.01 12.80 -3.21
C GLY A 266 -10.18 13.79 -4.35
N ILE A 267 -11.14 13.53 -5.23
CA ILE A 267 -11.51 14.45 -6.32
C ILE A 267 -12.65 15.38 -5.94
N SER A 268 -13.25 15.14 -4.77
CA SER A 268 -14.36 15.90 -4.19
C SER A 268 -13.89 17.13 -3.41
N GLU A 269 -14.82 17.79 -2.77
CA GLU A 269 -14.56 18.74 -1.68
C GLU A 269 -13.98 18.02 -0.44
N SER A 270 -13.37 18.80 0.46
CA SER A 270 -12.68 18.27 1.64
C SER A 270 -13.58 17.53 2.63
N SER A 271 -14.89 17.70 2.55
CA SER A 271 -15.87 16.89 3.27
C SER A 271 -15.87 15.40 2.87
N GLY A 272 -15.26 15.06 1.72
CA GLY A 272 -15.23 13.72 1.16
C GLY A 272 -16.47 13.34 0.34
N ASN A 273 -17.61 14.01 0.54
CA ASN A 273 -18.89 13.70 -0.09
C ASN A 273 -19.49 14.88 -0.89
N GLY A 274 -18.76 15.99 -1.04
CA GLY A 274 -19.19 17.16 -1.81
C GLY A 274 -18.98 17.02 -3.31
N LYS A 275 -19.12 18.14 -4.03
CA LYS A 275 -18.94 18.20 -5.48
C LYS A 275 -17.55 17.75 -5.90
N ILE A 276 -17.46 17.05 -7.03
CA ILE A 276 -16.18 16.62 -7.61
C ILE A 276 -15.65 17.66 -8.61
N ASN A 277 -14.32 17.75 -8.72
CA ASN A 277 -13.65 18.60 -9.70
C ASN A 277 -12.57 17.80 -10.47
N LYS A 278 -12.98 17.24 -11.60
CA LYS A 278 -12.09 16.43 -12.46
C LYS A 278 -10.94 17.25 -13.06
N SER A 279 -11.17 18.54 -13.37
CA SER A 279 -10.12 19.41 -13.92
C SER A 279 -9.00 19.63 -12.92
N GLU A 280 -9.33 19.99 -11.68
CA GLU A 280 -8.34 20.16 -10.62
C GLU A 280 -7.68 18.82 -10.24
N ALA A 281 -8.44 17.71 -10.22
CA ALA A 281 -7.87 16.38 -9.99
C ALA A 281 -6.80 16.04 -11.05
N ASN A 282 -7.04 16.35 -12.33
CA ASN A 282 -6.07 16.13 -13.39
C ASN A 282 -4.80 16.99 -13.23
N LYS A 283 -4.90 18.22 -12.71
CA LYS A 283 -3.73 19.06 -12.40
C LYS A 283 -2.89 18.41 -11.29
N TRP A 284 -3.52 17.88 -10.26
CA TRP A 284 -2.83 17.13 -9.19
C TRP A 284 -2.13 15.87 -9.73
N ILE A 285 -2.84 15.01 -10.47
CA ILE A 285 -2.29 13.76 -11.01
C ILE A 285 -1.11 14.01 -11.96
N LYS A 286 -1.12 15.11 -12.74
CA LYS A 286 0.02 15.49 -13.58
C LYS A 286 1.24 15.90 -12.76
N LYS A 287 1.01 16.52 -11.62
CA LYS A 287 2.07 16.97 -10.72
C LYS A 287 2.74 15.81 -9.96
N GLU A 288 1.99 14.78 -9.63
CA GLU A 288 2.44 13.59 -8.89
C GLU A 288 3.36 12.66 -9.73
N LYS A 289 3.46 12.89 -11.03
CA LYS A 289 4.33 12.14 -11.96
C LYS A 289 5.73 12.72 -12.04
#